data_0e6f9c158980214fc3dd14a212d2ffb2
#
_entry.id   0e6f9c158980214fc3dd14a212d2ffb2
#
_cell.length_a   1.000
_cell.length_b   1.000
_cell.length_c   1.000
_cell.angle_alpha   90.00
_cell.angle_beta   90.00
_cell.angle_gamma   90.00
#
_symmetry.space_group_name_H-M   'P 1'
#
loop_
_entity.id
_entity.type
_entity.pdbx_description
1 polymer ?
#
loop_
_entity_poly.entity_id
_entity_poly.type
_entity_poly.pdbx_seq_one_letter_code
_entity_poly.pdbx_strand_id
1 'polypeptide(L)'
;MNKLPTISEAEYEVMKVIWAHAPISTNEVVSKVLETSTWSSKTIQSLLARLVKKGALEYKKHSRVYVYTPLVKEEEYLEKESTSFLNRFYNGTLNSMVVNFLSQNKLTKEDITELRNILDKSLNREGE
;
A
#
# COMPACT_ATOMS: atom_id res chain seq x y z
N MET A 1 22.49 -2.95 -2.26
CA MET A 1 21.22 -2.47 -1.69
C MET A 1 20.13 -2.43 -2.73
N ASN A 2 19.06 -3.10 -2.43
CA ASN A 2 17.93 -3.15 -3.36
C ASN A 2 17.05 -1.92 -3.15
N LYS A 3 16.97 -1.10 -4.18
CA LYS A 3 16.01 -0.01 -4.18
C LYS A 3 14.62 -0.60 -4.35
N LEU A 4 13.68 -0.12 -3.56
CA LEU A 4 12.29 -0.47 -3.75
C LEU A 4 11.81 0.12 -5.08
N PRO A 5 11.08 -0.64 -5.89
CA PRO A 5 10.59 -0.12 -7.16
C PRO A 5 9.57 0.98 -6.95
N THR A 6 9.48 1.89 -7.93
CA THR A 6 8.45 2.92 -7.93
C THR A 6 7.15 2.31 -8.45
N ILE A 7 6.12 2.34 -7.63
CA ILE A 7 4.83 1.76 -7.95
C ILE A 7 3.82 2.89 -8.17
N SER A 8 3.14 2.90 -9.32
CA SER A 8 2.13 3.90 -9.61
C SER A 8 0.85 3.65 -8.79
N GLU A 9 -0.05 4.62 -8.76
CA GLU A 9 -1.33 4.46 -8.06
C GLU A 9 -2.11 3.25 -8.58
N ALA A 10 -2.16 3.08 -9.90
CA ALA A 10 -2.86 1.95 -10.50
C ALA A 10 -2.18 0.62 -10.13
N GLU A 11 -0.86 0.59 -10.20
CA GLU A 11 -0.09 -0.61 -9.83
C GLU A 11 -0.26 -0.93 -8.35
N TYR A 12 -0.38 0.09 -7.51
CA TYR A 12 -0.58 -0.10 -6.09
C TYR A 12 -1.91 -0.84 -5.79
N GLU A 13 -2.96 -0.52 -6.54
CA GLU A 13 -4.24 -1.21 -6.38
C GLU A 13 -4.10 -2.72 -6.63
N VAL A 14 -3.29 -3.10 -7.60
CA VAL A 14 -3.00 -4.51 -7.87
C VAL A 14 -2.14 -5.10 -6.75
N MET A 15 -1.12 -4.37 -6.31
CA MET A 15 -0.24 -4.84 -5.22
C MET A 15 -1.00 -5.10 -3.93
N LYS A 16 -2.00 -4.28 -3.60
CA LYS A 16 -2.81 -4.48 -2.39
C LYS A 16 -3.47 -5.85 -2.40
N VAL A 17 -4.00 -6.25 -3.54
CA VAL A 17 -4.64 -7.55 -3.69
C VAL A 17 -3.62 -8.68 -3.51
N ILE A 18 -2.44 -8.51 -4.09
CA ILE A 18 -1.41 -9.54 -4.01
C ILE A 18 -0.86 -9.65 -2.59
N TRP A 19 -0.60 -8.53 -1.92
CA TRP A 19 -0.15 -8.59 -0.51
C TRP A 19 -1.16 -9.27 0.40
N ALA A 20 -2.46 -9.07 0.12
CA ALA A 20 -3.51 -9.65 0.95
C ALA A 20 -3.73 -11.15 0.70
N HIS A 21 -3.45 -11.63 -0.51
CA HIS A 21 -3.88 -12.96 -0.93
C HIS A 21 -2.79 -13.85 -1.53
N ALA A 22 -1.54 -13.39 -1.57
CA ALA A 22 -0.45 -14.17 -2.19
C ALA A 22 -0.27 -15.54 -1.51
N PRO A 23 0.07 -16.59 -2.25
CA PRO A 23 0.22 -16.62 -3.70
C PRO A 23 -1.15 -16.62 -4.40
N ILE A 24 -1.23 -15.93 -5.55
CA ILE A 24 -2.53 -15.68 -6.19
C ILE A 24 -2.38 -15.75 -7.71
N SER A 25 -3.37 -16.37 -8.38
CA SER A 25 -3.36 -16.53 -9.83
C SER A 25 -3.82 -15.27 -10.55
N THR A 26 -3.51 -15.18 -11.85
CA THR A 26 -3.95 -14.06 -12.70
C THR A 26 -5.45 -13.84 -12.60
N ASN A 27 -6.22 -14.91 -12.77
CA ASN A 27 -7.69 -14.80 -12.76
C ASN A 27 -8.24 -14.31 -11.43
N GLU A 28 -7.63 -14.75 -10.34
CA GLU A 28 -8.04 -14.32 -9.01
C GLU A 28 -7.69 -12.84 -8.77
N VAL A 29 -6.53 -12.40 -9.24
CA VAL A 29 -6.16 -10.98 -9.16
C VAL A 29 -7.15 -10.14 -9.92
N VAL A 30 -7.45 -10.52 -11.15
CA VAL A 30 -8.40 -9.80 -12.01
C VAL A 30 -9.76 -9.71 -11.34
N SER A 31 -10.25 -10.84 -10.83
CA SER A 31 -11.56 -10.91 -10.17
C SER A 31 -11.63 -9.96 -8.98
N LYS A 32 -10.60 -9.95 -8.15
CA LYS A 32 -10.59 -9.11 -6.94
C LYS A 32 -10.43 -7.63 -7.25
N VAL A 33 -9.59 -7.28 -8.22
CA VAL A 33 -9.40 -5.88 -8.60
C VAL A 33 -10.68 -5.33 -9.24
N LEU A 34 -11.41 -6.15 -10.01
CA LEU A 34 -12.66 -5.72 -10.63
C LEU A 34 -13.78 -5.47 -9.61
N GLU A 35 -13.66 -5.97 -8.38
CA GLU A 35 -14.62 -5.66 -7.33
C GLU A 35 -14.63 -4.17 -6.97
N THR A 36 -13.50 -3.49 -7.14
CA THR A 36 -13.33 -2.10 -6.72
C THR A 36 -12.91 -1.16 -7.83
N SER A 37 -12.81 -1.65 -9.07
CA SER A 37 -12.41 -0.83 -10.20
C SER A 37 -13.29 -1.06 -11.41
N THR A 38 -13.23 -0.11 -12.36
CA THR A 38 -13.95 -0.24 -13.64
C THR A 38 -12.97 -0.62 -14.76
N TRP A 39 -11.77 -1.05 -14.40
CA TRP A 39 -10.77 -1.43 -15.39
C TRP A 39 -11.15 -2.71 -16.13
N SER A 40 -10.51 -2.94 -17.26
CA SER A 40 -10.68 -4.20 -17.99
C SER A 40 -9.66 -5.23 -17.49
N SER A 41 -9.96 -6.50 -17.74
CA SER A 41 -9.02 -7.58 -17.46
C SER A 41 -7.67 -7.34 -18.14
N LYS A 42 -7.69 -6.84 -19.36
CA LYS A 42 -6.47 -6.54 -20.12
C LYS A 42 -5.61 -5.48 -19.43
N THR A 43 -6.23 -4.44 -18.90
CA THR A 43 -5.55 -3.39 -18.14
C THR A 43 -4.87 -3.98 -16.91
N ILE A 44 -5.58 -4.82 -16.16
CA ILE A 44 -5.04 -5.45 -14.95
C ILE A 44 -3.86 -6.34 -15.30
N GLN A 45 -3.96 -7.12 -16.36
CA GLN A 45 -2.86 -7.98 -16.81
C GLN A 45 -1.64 -7.16 -17.23
N SER A 46 -1.85 -6.00 -17.86
CA SER A 46 -0.76 -5.09 -18.22
C SER A 46 -0.06 -4.55 -16.97
N LEU A 47 -0.83 -4.23 -15.93
CA LEU A 47 -0.26 -3.76 -14.66
C LEU A 47 0.56 -4.86 -14.00
N LEU A 48 0.07 -6.10 -14.02
CA LEU A 48 0.83 -7.25 -13.50
C LEU A 48 2.16 -7.40 -14.23
N ALA A 49 2.15 -7.32 -15.56
CA ALA A 49 3.36 -7.43 -16.35
C ALA A 49 4.37 -6.33 -16.01
N ARG A 50 3.90 -5.10 -15.81
CA ARG A 50 4.76 -3.99 -15.40
C ARG A 50 5.37 -4.23 -14.02
N LEU A 51 4.58 -4.73 -13.08
CA LEU A 51 5.07 -5.00 -11.72
C LEU A 51 6.14 -6.09 -11.73
N VAL A 52 5.97 -7.11 -12.55
CA VAL A 52 7.00 -8.14 -12.72
C VAL A 52 8.28 -7.52 -13.29
N LYS A 53 8.14 -6.70 -14.32
CA LYS A 53 9.28 -6.05 -14.97
C LYS A 53 10.04 -5.13 -14.00
N LYS A 54 9.32 -4.45 -13.12
CA LYS A 54 9.92 -3.56 -12.12
C LYS A 54 10.59 -4.30 -10.97
N GLY A 55 10.37 -5.60 -10.86
CA GLY A 55 10.91 -6.38 -9.75
C GLY A 55 10.06 -6.34 -8.50
N ALA A 56 8.81 -5.88 -8.59
CA ALA A 56 7.90 -5.86 -7.46
C ALA A 56 7.21 -7.21 -7.24
N LEU A 57 7.05 -7.98 -8.29
CA LEU A 57 6.40 -9.29 -8.27
C LEU A 57 7.26 -10.31 -8.98
N GLU A 58 7.11 -11.57 -8.56
CA GLU A 58 7.56 -12.70 -9.36
C GLU A 58 6.35 -13.59 -9.63
N TYR A 59 6.48 -14.46 -10.62
CA TYR A 59 5.44 -15.43 -10.89
C TYR A 59 6.05 -16.79 -11.15
N LYS A 60 5.24 -17.83 -10.88
CA LYS A 60 5.55 -19.19 -11.25
C LYS A 60 4.41 -19.70 -12.11
N LYS A 61 4.76 -20.45 -13.14
CA LYS A 61 3.76 -21.04 -14.02
C LYS A 61 3.49 -22.48 -13.59
N HIS A 62 2.25 -22.73 -13.19
CA HIS A 62 1.79 -24.06 -12.85
C HIS A 62 0.80 -24.51 -13.93
N SER A 63 1.24 -25.43 -14.81
CA SER A 63 0.49 -25.78 -16.00
C SER A 63 0.32 -24.55 -16.90
N ARG A 64 -0.90 -24.04 -17.03
CA ARG A 64 -1.19 -22.85 -17.82
C ARG A 64 -1.52 -21.63 -16.97
N VAL A 65 -1.32 -21.76 -15.66
CA VAL A 65 -1.73 -20.73 -14.71
C VAL A 65 -0.50 -20.04 -14.14
N TYR A 66 -0.47 -18.72 -14.23
CA TYR A 66 0.55 -17.92 -13.57
C TYR A 66 0.09 -17.60 -12.15
N VAL A 67 0.99 -17.80 -11.20
CA VAL A 67 0.74 -17.53 -9.79
C VAL A 67 1.77 -16.52 -9.30
N TYR A 68 1.31 -15.42 -8.70
CA TYR A 68 2.15 -14.28 -8.33
C TYR A 68 2.44 -14.25 -6.84
N THR A 69 3.66 -13.83 -6.51
CA THR A 69 4.05 -13.53 -5.13
C THR A 69 4.81 -12.20 -5.11
N PRO A 70 4.66 -11.41 -4.03
CA PRO A 70 5.36 -10.13 -3.96
C PRO A 70 6.84 -10.32 -3.62
N LEU A 71 7.69 -9.51 -4.23
CA LEU A 71 9.12 -9.44 -3.91
C LEU A 71 9.43 -8.28 -2.97
N VAL A 72 8.46 -7.39 -2.79
CA VAL A 72 8.56 -6.22 -1.91
C VAL A 72 7.57 -6.42 -0.77
N LYS A 73 8.02 -6.21 0.46
CA LYS A 73 7.13 -6.31 1.62
C LYS A 73 6.26 -5.07 1.72
N GLU A 74 5.00 -5.27 2.07
CA GLU A 74 4.06 -4.17 2.21
C GLU A 74 4.54 -3.14 3.24
N GLU A 75 5.04 -3.61 4.38
CA GLU A 75 5.52 -2.72 5.45
C GLU A 75 6.66 -1.82 4.97
N GLU A 76 7.60 -2.39 4.22
CA GLU A 76 8.73 -1.63 3.69
C GLU A 76 8.28 -0.57 2.69
N TYR A 77 7.33 -0.94 1.84
CA TYR A 77 6.80 0.00 0.85
C TYR A 77 6.05 1.14 1.52
N LEU A 78 5.19 0.82 2.49
CA LEU A 78 4.41 1.82 3.21
C LEU A 78 5.31 2.77 3.99
N GLU A 79 6.36 2.25 4.64
CA GLU A 79 7.31 3.08 5.38
C GLU A 79 8.01 4.07 4.44
N LYS A 80 8.49 3.59 3.31
CA LYS A 80 9.16 4.45 2.32
C LYS A 80 8.22 5.55 1.81
N GLU A 81 7.01 5.17 1.43
CA GLU A 81 6.04 6.13 0.87
C GLU A 81 5.57 7.13 1.91
N SER A 82 5.34 6.68 3.14
CA SER A 82 4.94 7.58 4.23
C SER A 82 6.01 8.60 4.54
N THR A 83 7.25 8.16 4.65
CA THR A 83 8.39 9.04 4.92
C THR A 83 8.57 10.05 3.79
N SER A 84 8.50 9.58 2.54
CA SER A 84 8.62 10.44 1.36
C SER A 84 7.51 11.49 1.33
N PHE A 85 6.28 11.09 1.61
CA PHE A 85 5.13 11.98 1.65
C PHE A 85 5.30 13.07 2.71
N LEU A 86 5.69 12.69 3.92
CA LEU A 86 5.90 13.65 5.00
C LEU A 86 7.03 14.63 4.67
N ASN A 87 8.13 14.14 4.10
CA ASN A 87 9.25 14.99 3.72
C ASN A 87 8.84 15.98 2.63
N ARG A 88 8.04 15.53 1.70
CA ARG A 88 7.64 16.34 0.55
C ARG A 88 6.63 17.43 0.92
N PHE A 89 5.65 17.11 1.76
CA PHE A 89 4.52 18.00 2.02
C PHE A 89 4.46 18.58 3.43
N TYR A 90 5.15 17.98 4.41
CA TYR A 90 5.00 18.34 5.82
C TYR A 90 6.33 18.49 6.57
N ASN A 91 7.38 18.86 5.85
CA ASN A 91 8.71 19.08 6.45
C ASN A 91 9.22 17.90 7.27
N GLY A 92 8.78 16.69 6.90
CA GLY A 92 9.24 15.46 7.53
C GLY A 92 8.54 15.09 8.82
N THR A 93 7.53 15.85 9.28
CA THR A 93 6.90 15.55 10.56
C THR A 93 5.42 15.20 10.43
N LEU A 94 5.02 14.16 11.16
CA LEU A 94 3.62 13.80 11.30
C LEU A 94 2.84 14.91 12.01
N ASN A 95 3.49 15.59 12.96
CA ASN A 95 2.87 16.67 13.71
C ASN A 95 2.35 17.78 12.79
N SER A 96 3.15 18.17 11.80
CA SER A 96 2.74 19.19 10.83
C SER A 96 1.50 18.76 10.04
N MET A 97 1.43 17.50 9.67
CA MET A 97 0.27 16.96 8.96
C MET A 97 -0.99 17.02 9.85
N VAL A 98 -0.86 16.59 11.10
CA VAL A 98 -1.99 16.59 12.03
C VAL A 98 -2.50 18.02 12.26
N VAL A 99 -1.60 18.97 12.48
CA VAL A 99 -1.97 20.38 12.66
C VAL A 99 -2.73 20.90 11.43
N ASN A 100 -2.23 20.59 10.24
CA ASN A 100 -2.88 21.01 9.01
C ASN A 100 -4.29 20.43 8.87
N PHE A 101 -4.44 19.14 9.18
CA PHE A 101 -5.75 18.48 9.10
C PHE A 101 -6.73 19.05 10.11
N LEU A 102 -6.24 19.38 11.32
CA LEU A 102 -7.08 20.01 12.34
C LEU A 102 -7.56 21.40 11.89
N SER A 103 -6.68 22.20 11.28
CA SER A 103 -7.02 23.53 10.81
C SER A 103 -8.04 23.50 9.67
N GLN A 104 -8.08 22.41 8.92
CA GLN A 104 -9.03 22.25 7.82
C GLN A 104 -10.31 21.51 8.23
N ASN A 105 -10.49 21.25 9.50
CA ASN A 105 -11.65 20.51 10.04
C ASN A 105 -11.83 19.14 9.40
N LYS A 106 -10.74 18.47 9.11
CA LYS A 106 -10.77 17.13 8.51
C LYS A 106 -10.83 16.00 9.52
N LEU A 107 -10.64 16.32 10.80
CA LEU A 107 -10.72 15.34 11.88
C LEU A 107 -11.97 15.59 12.70
N THR A 108 -12.77 14.56 12.89
CA THR A 108 -13.95 14.61 13.73
C THR A 108 -13.53 14.47 15.19
N LYS A 109 -14.46 14.73 16.13
CA LYS A 109 -14.20 14.48 17.56
C LYS A 109 -13.87 13.02 17.81
N GLU A 110 -14.55 12.13 17.10
CA GLU A 110 -14.31 10.69 17.18
C GLU A 110 -12.91 10.35 16.71
N ASP A 111 -12.47 10.93 15.61
CA ASP A 111 -11.11 10.74 15.08
C ASP A 111 -10.06 11.16 16.09
N ILE A 112 -10.26 12.34 16.71
CA ILE A 112 -9.32 12.90 17.69
C ILE A 112 -9.25 11.99 18.92
N THR A 113 -10.40 11.53 19.41
CA THR A 113 -10.45 10.64 20.55
C THR A 113 -9.74 9.32 20.27
N GLU A 114 -9.98 8.76 19.10
CA GLU A 114 -9.34 7.52 18.68
C GLU A 114 -7.83 7.68 18.58
N LEU A 115 -7.36 8.77 17.95
CA LEU A 115 -5.93 9.07 17.85
C LEU A 115 -5.29 9.23 19.22
N ARG A 116 -5.97 9.95 20.12
CA ARG A 116 -5.49 10.12 21.49
C ARG A 116 -5.30 8.78 22.17
N ASN A 117 -6.28 7.89 22.03
CA ASN A 117 -6.22 6.57 22.65
C ASN A 117 -5.06 5.74 22.08
N ILE A 118 -4.84 5.80 20.77
CA ILE A 118 -3.72 5.11 20.12
C ILE A 118 -2.39 5.62 20.67
N LEU A 119 -2.25 6.93 20.76
CA LEU A 119 -1.01 7.56 21.25
C LEU A 119 -0.77 7.25 22.73
N ASP A 120 -1.82 7.29 23.55
CA ASP A 120 -1.71 6.97 24.97
C ASP A 120 -1.28 5.53 25.18
N LYS A 121 -1.83 4.60 24.42
CA LYS A 121 -1.44 3.19 24.51
C LYS A 121 0.02 2.99 24.13
N SER A 122 0.49 3.73 23.13
CA SER A 122 1.88 3.67 22.70
C SER A 122 2.82 4.17 23.80
N LEU A 123 2.47 5.29 24.44
CA LEU A 123 3.25 5.83 25.56
C LEU A 123 3.29 4.85 26.74
N ASN A 124 2.17 4.24 27.05
CA ASN A 124 2.11 3.28 28.17
C ASN A 124 2.96 2.05 27.91
N ARG A 125 3.01 1.60 26.67
CA ARG A 125 3.85 0.44 26.29
C ARG A 125 5.34 0.76 26.43
N GLU A 126 5.75 1.96 26.05
CA GLU A 126 7.14 2.39 26.16
C GLU A 126 7.55 2.71 27.59
N GLY A 127 6.59 3.08 28.41
CA GLY A 127 6.84 3.41 29.81
C GLY A 127 7.02 2.19 30.71
N GLU A 128 6.80 0.99 30.18
CA GLU A 128 6.98 -0.26 30.96
C GLU A 128 8.43 -0.79 30.82
#